data_7041f6a15a85ff6988ae1c935806257d
#
_entry.id   7041f6a15a85ff6988ae1c935806257d
#
_cell.length_a   1.000
_cell.length_b   1.000
_cell.length_c   1.000
_cell.angle_alpha   90.00
_cell.angle_beta   90.00
_cell.angle_gamma   90.00
#
_symmetry.space_group_name_H-M   'P 1'
#
loop_
_entity.id
_entity.type
_entity.pdbx_description
1 polymer ?
#
loop_
_entity_poly.entity_id
_entity_poly.type
_entity_poly.pdbx_seq_one_letter_code
_entity_poly.pdbx_strand_id
1 'polypeptide(L)'
;MAKFNDALEKAVARINEIRETCSSFKIGKTGMLLEKRLQEPDYNGVYDAIDPVYAAYSKEVCSYAEAELIDKFINDPQCDNEKDGEHSIGDNLKDTPPYYVYVVSR
;
A
#
# COMPACT_ATOMS: atom_id res chain seq x y z
N MET A 1 -10.70 7.88 14.79
CA MET A 1 -9.86 9.04 15.08
C MET A 1 -9.74 9.91 13.85
N ALA A 2 -9.95 11.22 14.03
CA ALA A 2 -10.04 12.15 12.90
C ALA A 2 -8.78 12.15 12.03
N LYS A 3 -7.60 12.21 12.64
CA LYS A 3 -6.34 12.25 11.87
C LYS A 3 -6.12 10.98 11.06
N PHE A 4 -6.42 9.83 11.62
CA PHE A 4 -6.28 8.56 10.91
C PHE A 4 -7.26 8.51 9.73
N ASN A 5 -8.51 8.90 9.96
CA ASN A 5 -9.53 8.88 8.91
C ASN A 5 -9.20 9.85 7.78
N ASP A 6 -8.69 11.05 8.12
CA ASP A 6 -8.29 12.04 7.12
C ASP A 6 -7.15 11.52 6.25
N ALA A 7 -6.15 10.92 6.88
CA ALA A 7 -5.01 10.36 6.14
C ALA A 7 -5.45 9.17 5.28
N LEU A 8 -6.37 8.36 5.77
CA LEU A 8 -6.90 7.24 5.02
C LEU A 8 -7.71 7.72 3.80
N GLU A 9 -8.50 8.77 3.96
CA GLU A 9 -9.25 9.37 2.86
C GLU A 9 -8.32 9.92 1.78
N LYS A 10 -7.22 10.55 2.19
CA LYS A 10 -6.20 11.03 1.24
C LYS A 10 -5.55 9.87 0.50
N ALA A 11 -5.29 8.77 1.19
CA ALA A 11 -4.74 7.57 0.57
C ALA A 11 -5.71 7.00 -0.46
N VAL A 12 -6.99 6.93 -0.14
CA VAL A 12 -8.04 6.48 -1.08
C VAL A 12 -8.07 7.38 -2.31
N ALA A 13 -8.01 8.69 -2.11
CA ALA A 13 -8.01 9.65 -3.22
C ALA A 13 -6.79 9.44 -4.11
N ARG A 14 -5.63 9.22 -3.52
CA ARG A 14 -4.40 8.98 -4.29
C ARG A 14 -4.48 7.69 -5.08
N ILE A 15 -5.01 6.63 -4.49
CA ILE A 15 -5.19 5.35 -5.20
C ILE A 15 -6.15 5.53 -6.37
N ASN A 16 -7.22 6.29 -6.18
CA ASN A 16 -8.16 6.57 -7.28
C ASN A 16 -7.47 7.33 -8.42
N GLU A 17 -6.57 8.26 -8.12
CA GLU A 17 -5.79 8.93 -9.16
C GLU A 17 -4.89 7.96 -9.91
N ILE A 18 -4.21 7.08 -9.19
CA ILE A 18 -3.31 6.08 -9.79
C ILE A 18 -4.09 5.14 -10.70
N ARG A 19 -5.25 4.65 -10.24
CA ARG A 19 -6.05 3.70 -11.03
C ARG A 19 -6.59 4.30 -12.33
N GLU A 20 -6.73 5.61 -12.39
CA GLU A 20 -7.19 6.28 -13.61
C GLU A 20 -6.15 6.20 -14.74
N THR A 21 -4.88 6.04 -14.41
CA THR A 21 -3.79 6.08 -15.38
C THR A 21 -3.02 4.77 -15.50
N CYS A 22 -3.35 3.75 -14.71
CA CYS A 22 -2.64 2.48 -14.74
C CYS A 22 -3.52 1.35 -15.28
N SER A 23 -2.90 0.27 -15.70
CA SER A 23 -3.62 -0.94 -16.12
C SER A 23 -3.99 -1.78 -14.92
N SER A 24 -3.07 -1.88 -13.95
CA SER A 24 -3.30 -2.62 -12.73
C SER A 24 -2.44 -2.07 -11.60
N PHE A 25 -2.85 -2.34 -10.37
CA PHE A 25 -2.12 -1.88 -9.19
C PHE A 25 -2.24 -2.90 -8.06
N LYS A 26 -1.32 -2.79 -7.10
CA LYS A 26 -1.33 -3.63 -5.90
C LYS A 26 -0.94 -2.78 -4.70
N ILE A 27 -1.61 -3.00 -3.58
CA ILE A 27 -1.36 -2.30 -2.33
C ILE A 27 -0.48 -3.16 -1.42
N GLY A 28 0.52 -2.55 -0.80
CA GLY A 28 1.40 -3.26 0.11
C GLY A 28 1.90 -2.34 1.22
N LYS A 29 2.72 -2.88 2.09
CA LYS A 29 3.34 -2.11 3.17
C LYS A 29 4.82 -2.44 3.26
N THR A 30 5.63 -1.47 3.70
CA THR A 30 7.07 -1.68 3.83
C THR A 30 7.70 -0.72 4.83
N GLY A 31 8.79 -1.16 5.45
CA GLY A 31 9.68 -0.29 6.24
C GLY A 31 10.97 0.03 5.52
N MET A 32 11.12 -0.42 4.28
CA MET A 32 12.33 -0.14 3.51
C MET A 32 12.09 1.00 2.51
N LEU A 33 13.16 1.44 1.87
CA LEU A 33 13.05 2.45 0.81
C LEU A 33 12.17 1.90 -0.31
N LEU A 34 11.25 2.73 -0.78
CA LEU A 34 10.28 2.32 -1.80
C LEU A 34 10.97 1.87 -3.09
N GLU A 35 12.03 2.56 -3.49
CA GLU A 35 12.79 2.19 -4.68
C GLU A 35 13.35 0.78 -4.59
N LYS A 36 13.84 0.40 -3.41
CA LYS A 36 14.36 -0.94 -3.19
C LYS A 36 13.24 -1.97 -3.20
N ARG A 37 12.08 -1.61 -2.65
CA ARG A 37 10.92 -2.52 -2.66
C ARG A 37 10.46 -2.82 -4.07
N LEU A 38 10.46 -1.83 -4.94
CA LEU A 38 10.07 -2.01 -6.34
C LEU A 38 11.05 -2.94 -7.09
N GLN A 39 12.31 -2.98 -6.67
CA GLN A 39 13.33 -3.81 -7.29
C GLN A 39 13.31 -5.27 -6.80
N GLU A 40 12.49 -5.58 -5.81
CA GLU A 40 12.40 -6.95 -5.30
C GLU A 40 11.80 -7.89 -6.34
N PRO A 41 12.16 -9.19 -6.30
CA PRO A 41 11.78 -10.12 -7.37
C PRO A 41 10.30 -10.21 -7.67
N ASP A 42 9.44 -10.01 -6.67
CA ASP A 42 8.00 -10.09 -6.86
C ASP A 42 7.43 -8.90 -7.64
N TYR A 43 8.17 -7.77 -7.69
CA TYR A 43 7.72 -6.57 -8.38
C TYR A 43 8.57 -6.19 -9.59
N ASN A 44 9.84 -6.56 -9.59
CA ASN A 44 10.76 -6.18 -10.66
C ASN A 44 10.31 -6.78 -12.00
N GLY A 45 10.10 -5.91 -12.98
CA GLY A 45 9.62 -6.35 -14.29
C GLY A 45 8.11 -6.57 -14.36
N VAL A 46 7.40 -6.44 -13.24
CA VAL A 46 5.95 -6.60 -13.18
C VAL A 46 5.26 -5.25 -13.07
N TYR A 47 5.80 -4.37 -12.21
CA TYR A 47 5.26 -3.03 -12.00
C TYR A 47 6.29 -1.98 -12.38
N ASP A 48 5.81 -0.83 -12.85
CA ASP A 48 6.64 0.25 -13.36
C ASP A 48 6.87 1.36 -12.35
N ALA A 49 5.99 1.50 -11.39
CA ALA A 49 6.03 2.60 -10.44
C ALA A 49 5.63 2.16 -9.05
N ILE A 50 6.10 2.90 -8.06
CA ILE A 50 5.71 2.70 -6.66
C ILE A 50 5.46 4.08 -6.04
N ASP A 51 4.31 4.22 -5.38
CA ASP A 51 3.91 5.47 -4.75
C ASP A 51 3.52 5.24 -3.29
N PRO A 52 4.06 6.02 -2.35
CA PRO A 52 3.59 5.96 -0.97
C PRO A 52 2.23 6.65 -0.88
N VAL A 53 1.27 6.00 -0.23
CA VAL A 53 -0.07 6.60 -0.07
C VAL A 53 -0.40 6.86 1.40
N TYR A 54 0.35 6.26 2.31
CA TYR A 54 0.15 6.44 3.74
C TYR A 54 1.47 6.23 4.47
N ALA A 55 1.77 7.09 5.45
CA ALA A 55 2.97 6.95 6.27
C ALA A 55 2.57 6.82 7.74
N ALA A 56 3.22 5.92 8.46
CA ALA A 56 2.96 5.68 9.87
C ALA A 56 4.26 5.43 10.64
N TYR A 57 4.23 5.72 11.92
CA TYR A 57 5.36 5.46 12.81
C TYR A 57 5.13 4.24 13.70
N SER A 58 4.00 3.58 13.56
CA SER A 58 3.63 2.37 14.28
C SER A 58 3.35 1.26 13.28
N LYS A 59 3.86 0.06 13.57
CA LYS A 59 3.61 -1.11 12.72
C LYS A 59 2.13 -1.43 12.68
N GLU A 60 1.45 -1.33 13.81
CA GLU A 60 0.03 -1.64 13.93
C GLU A 60 -0.81 -0.69 13.09
N VAL A 61 -0.51 0.61 13.13
CA VAL A 61 -1.23 1.60 12.34
C VAL A 61 -0.99 1.38 10.86
N CYS A 62 0.25 1.10 10.46
CA CYS A 62 0.57 0.83 9.07
C CYS A 62 -0.18 -0.40 8.55
N SER A 63 -0.17 -1.48 9.33
CA SER A 63 -0.85 -2.72 8.94
C SER A 63 -2.36 -2.53 8.88
N TYR A 64 -2.93 -1.77 9.80
CA TYR A 64 -4.35 -1.48 9.80
C TYR A 64 -4.74 -0.65 8.57
N ALA A 65 -3.94 0.37 8.25
CA ALA A 65 -4.19 1.20 7.08
C ALA A 65 -4.12 0.39 5.79
N GLU A 66 -3.11 -0.46 5.66
CA GLU A 66 -3.00 -1.35 4.49
C GLU A 66 -4.25 -2.21 4.33
N ALA A 67 -4.68 -2.82 5.43
CA ALA A 67 -5.84 -3.70 5.42
C ALA A 67 -7.11 -2.97 5.01
N GLU A 68 -7.33 -1.77 5.55
CA GLU A 68 -8.49 -0.96 5.20
C GLU A 68 -8.49 -0.58 3.72
N LEU A 69 -7.31 -0.23 3.19
CA LEU A 69 -7.20 0.14 1.78
C LEU A 69 -7.41 -1.07 0.87
N ILE A 70 -6.86 -2.22 1.23
CA ILE A 70 -7.08 -3.45 0.45
C ILE A 70 -8.57 -3.78 0.43
N ASP A 71 -9.24 -3.73 1.57
CA ASP A 71 -10.67 -4.04 1.65
C ASP A 71 -11.51 -3.13 0.76
N LYS A 72 -11.11 -1.87 0.61
CA LYS A 72 -11.82 -0.93 -0.25
C LYS A 72 -11.67 -1.22 -1.73
N PHE A 73 -10.53 -1.75 -2.13
CA PHE A 73 -10.20 -1.90 -3.56
C PHE A 73 -10.15 -3.35 -4.04
N ILE A 74 -10.30 -4.32 -3.16
CA ILE A 74 -10.12 -5.74 -3.51
C ILE A 74 -11.03 -6.21 -4.65
N ASN A 75 -12.20 -5.62 -4.78
CA ASN A 75 -13.16 -5.98 -5.83
C ASN A 75 -12.99 -5.15 -7.11
N ASP A 76 -12.04 -4.21 -7.14
CA ASP A 76 -11.75 -3.43 -8.34
C ASP A 76 -11.01 -4.34 -9.35
N PRO A 77 -11.47 -4.40 -10.61
CA PRO A 77 -10.80 -5.24 -11.63
C PRO A 77 -9.33 -4.92 -11.83
N GLN A 78 -8.91 -3.69 -11.53
CA GLN A 78 -7.51 -3.28 -11.69
C GLN A 78 -6.65 -3.65 -10.49
N CYS A 79 -7.25 -4.05 -9.37
CA CYS A 79 -6.53 -4.38 -8.15
C CYS A 79 -6.00 -5.81 -8.18
N ASP A 80 -4.69 -5.95 -8.03
CA ASP A 80 -4.01 -7.25 -8.09
C ASP A 80 -3.91 -7.94 -6.73
N ASN A 81 -4.40 -7.34 -5.66
CA ASN A 81 -4.41 -7.98 -4.35
C ASN A 81 -5.34 -9.20 -4.38
N GLU A 82 -4.86 -10.32 -3.81
CA GLU A 82 -5.58 -11.59 -3.91
C GLU A 82 -6.48 -11.89 -2.72
N LYS A 83 -6.23 -11.25 -1.58
CA LYS A 83 -6.94 -11.57 -0.33
C LYS A 83 -7.48 -10.34 0.35
N ASP A 84 -8.72 -10.45 0.81
CA ASP A 84 -9.39 -9.42 1.58
C ASP A 84 -8.63 -9.13 2.86
N GLY A 85 -8.14 -7.89 3.01
CA GLY A 85 -7.63 -7.41 4.29
C GLY A 85 -6.89 -8.42 5.13
N GLU A 86 -6.19 -9.37 4.53
CA GLU A 86 -5.41 -10.34 5.26
C GLU A 86 -4.24 -9.63 5.90
N HIS A 87 -4.18 -9.70 7.22
CA HIS A 87 -3.23 -8.91 7.97
C HIS A 87 -2.16 -9.77 8.59
N SER A 88 -0.92 -9.45 8.26
CA SER A 88 0.23 -9.95 8.98
C SER A 88 0.80 -8.76 9.74
N ILE A 89 0.23 -8.46 10.89
CA ILE A 89 0.63 -7.29 11.66
C ILE A 89 2.12 -7.36 11.96
N GLY A 90 2.86 -6.37 11.45
CA GLY A 90 4.30 -6.29 11.69
C GLY A 90 5.15 -7.23 10.85
N ASP A 91 4.57 -8.19 10.14
CA ASP A 91 5.34 -9.06 9.26
C ASP A 91 5.95 -8.22 8.13
N ASN A 92 7.18 -8.48 7.78
CA ASN A 92 7.90 -7.76 6.73
C ASN A 92 8.23 -6.31 7.07
N LEU A 93 7.88 -5.82 8.26
CA LEU A 93 8.23 -4.48 8.68
C LEU A 93 9.46 -4.52 9.58
N LYS A 94 10.39 -3.60 9.33
CA LYS A 94 11.57 -3.43 10.17
C LYS A 94 11.17 -2.78 11.49
N ASP A 95 12.06 -2.83 12.48
CA ASP A 95 11.79 -2.25 13.79
C ASP A 95 11.86 -0.72 13.80
N THR A 96 12.39 -0.11 12.74
CA THR A 96 12.62 1.33 12.69
C THR A 96 11.63 2.02 11.77
N PRO A 97 10.82 2.96 12.28
CA PRO A 97 9.93 3.74 11.43
C PRO A 97 10.71 4.78 10.61
N PRO A 98 10.12 5.40 9.59
CA PRO A 98 8.69 5.30 9.25
C PRO A 98 8.34 4.06 8.44
N TYR A 99 7.05 3.71 8.49
CA TYR A 99 6.50 2.63 7.68
C TYR A 99 5.54 3.21 6.66
N TYR A 100 5.45 2.59 5.49
CA TYR A 100 4.60 3.10 4.42
C TYR A 100 3.63 2.05 3.92
N VAL A 101 2.41 2.48 3.64
CA VAL A 101 1.53 1.76 2.72
C VAL A 101 1.80 2.37 1.35
N TYR A 102 2.03 1.54 0.37
CA TYR A 102 2.38 1.96 -0.99
C TYR A 102 1.46 1.31 -2.00
N VAL A 103 1.48 1.85 -3.21
CA VAL A 103 0.84 1.23 -4.36
C VAL A 103 1.88 1.04 -5.45
N VAL A 104 2.01 -0.18 -5.96
CA VAL A 104 2.77 -0.45 -7.17
C VAL A 104 1.78 -0.50 -8.33
N SER A 105 2.19 0.00 -9.49
CA SER A 105 1.30 0.11 -10.64
C SER A 105 2.03 -0.13 -11.96
N ARG A 106 1.27 -0.50 -12.97
CA ARG A 106 1.78 -0.71 -14.32
C ARG A 106 0.77 -0.30 -15.39
#